data_b04de2ad3dd8a1ec7e2f3ffb8ee4d48b
#
_entry.id   b04de2ad3dd8a1ec7e2f3ffb8ee4d48b
#
_cell.length_a   1.000
_cell.length_b   1.000
_cell.length_c   1.000
_cell.angle_alpha   90.00
_cell.angle_beta   90.00
_cell.angle_gamma   90.00
#
_symmetry.space_group_name_H-M   'P 1'
#
loop_
_entity.id
_entity.type
_entity.pdbx_description
1 polymer ?
#
loop_
_entity_poly.entity_id
_entity_poly.type
_entity_poly.pdbx_seq_one_letter_code
_entity_poly.pdbx_strand_id
1 'polypeptide(L)' 'IVAPVKPKVKLVVDSDNWLKVLEYISNPNIKALGLPKIVKQLQDKYELSSNVKKELSKSIV' A
#
# COMPACT_ATOMS: atom_id res chain seq x y z
N ILE A 1 19.80 -12.28 20.86
CA ILE A 1 19.83 -12.32 19.39
C ILE A 1 18.53 -11.79 18.85
N VAL A 2 18.64 -10.72 18.11
CA VAL A 2 17.46 -10.13 17.49
C VAL A 2 17.20 -10.88 16.20
N ALA A 3 16.00 -11.41 16.07
CA ALA A 3 15.58 -12.01 14.81
C ALA A 3 15.65 -10.96 13.73
N PRO A 4 16.27 -11.26 12.59
CA PRO A 4 16.33 -10.28 11.51
C PRO A 4 14.92 -9.97 11.03
N VAL A 5 14.54 -8.73 11.19
CA VAL A 5 13.29 -8.24 10.62
C VAL A 5 13.52 -8.13 9.12
N LYS A 6 12.75 -8.88 8.34
CA LYS A 6 12.85 -8.74 6.89
C LYS A 6 12.51 -7.30 6.51
N PRO A 7 13.39 -6.63 5.77
CA PRO A 7 13.07 -5.28 5.33
C PRO A 7 11.83 -5.32 4.44
N LYS A 8 10.93 -4.38 4.68
CA LYS A 8 9.75 -4.27 3.85
C LYS A 8 10.16 -3.86 2.44
N VAL A 9 9.48 -4.40 1.45
CA VAL A 9 9.70 -4.01 0.07
C VAL A 9 9.19 -2.59 -0.12
N LYS A 10 10.01 -1.75 -0.72
CA LYS A 10 9.57 -0.39 -1.03
C LYS A 10 8.51 -0.43 -2.12
N LEU A 11 7.39 0.20 -1.83
CA LEU A 11 6.35 0.37 -2.82
C LEU A 11 6.64 1.65 -3.60
N VAL A 12 6.86 1.50 -4.89
CA VAL A 12 7.16 2.63 -5.76
C VAL A 12 6.04 2.78 -6.77
N VAL A 13 5.62 4.01 -7.00
CA VAL A 13 4.61 4.32 -8.02
C VAL A 13 5.15 3.86 -9.38
N ASP A 14 4.28 3.29 -10.19
CA ASP A 14 4.60 2.75 -11.53
C ASP A 14 5.47 1.49 -11.51
N SER A 15 5.60 0.82 -10.37
CA SER A 15 6.25 -0.48 -10.29
C SER A 15 5.22 -1.60 -10.39
N ASP A 16 5.71 -2.84 -10.57
CA ASP A 16 4.83 -4.00 -10.58
C ASP A 16 4.04 -4.13 -9.28
N ASN A 17 4.72 -3.85 -8.16
CA ASN A 17 4.06 -3.87 -6.85
C ASN A 17 2.96 -2.83 -6.76
N TRP A 18 3.17 -1.68 -7.37
CA TRP A 18 2.16 -0.62 -7.42
C TRP A 18 0.91 -1.09 -8.18
N LEU A 19 1.12 -1.77 -9.30
CA LEU A 19 0.00 -2.31 -10.08
C LEU A 19 -0.82 -3.32 -9.27
N LYS A 20 -0.14 -4.16 -8.51
CA LYS A 20 -0.82 -5.12 -7.61
C LYS A 20 -1.62 -4.41 -6.53
N VAL A 21 -1.07 -3.33 -5.98
CA VAL A 21 -1.77 -2.53 -4.98
C VAL A 21 -3.00 -1.86 -5.58
N LEU A 22 -2.89 -1.31 -6.78
CA LEU A 22 -4.03 -0.70 -7.46
C LEU A 22 -5.14 -1.71 -7.70
N GLU A 23 -4.77 -2.92 -8.11
CA GLU A 23 -5.73 -4.00 -8.31
C GLU A 23 -6.41 -4.37 -7.00
N TYR A 24 -5.66 -4.42 -5.92
CA TYR A 24 -6.19 -4.71 -4.60
C TYR A 24 -7.18 -3.64 -4.14
N ILE A 25 -6.82 -2.37 -4.26
CA ILE A 25 -7.67 -1.27 -3.80
C ILE A 25 -8.85 -1.01 -4.74
N SER A 26 -8.84 -1.56 -5.95
CA SER A 26 -9.98 -1.43 -6.85
C SER A 26 -11.14 -2.32 -6.42
N ASN A 27 -10.90 -3.28 -5.54
CA ASN A 27 -11.94 -4.14 -5.00
C ASN A 27 -12.91 -3.32 -4.14
N PRO A 28 -14.22 -3.38 -4.41
CA PRO A 28 -15.19 -2.58 -3.65
C PRO A 28 -15.19 -2.89 -2.15
N ASN A 29 -14.90 -4.13 -1.77
CA ASN A 29 -14.81 -4.50 -0.35
C ASN A 29 -13.65 -3.78 0.34
N ILE A 30 -12.57 -3.59 -0.38
CA ILE A 30 -11.39 -2.90 0.15
C ILE A 30 -11.65 -1.41 0.21
N LYS A 31 -12.29 -0.85 -0.81
CA LYS A 31 -12.66 0.57 -0.80
C LYS A 31 -13.57 0.91 0.37
N ALA A 32 -14.45 -0.03 0.73
CA ALA A 32 -15.36 0.16 1.86
C ALA A 32 -14.62 0.27 3.20
N LEU A 33 -13.42 -0.28 3.29
CA LEU A 33 -12.62 -0.18 4.51
C LEU A 33 -12.13 1.24 4.77
N GLY A 34 -11.92 2.00 3.71
CA GLY A 34 -11.42 3.36 3.81
C GLY A 34 -9.90 3.45 3.68
N LEU A 35 -9.44 4.62 3.27
CA LEU A 35 -8.02 4.86 3.02
C LEU A 35 -7.13 4.56 4.24
N PRO A 36 -7.48 5.01 5.46
CA PRO A 36 -6.60 4.75 6.61
C PRO A 36 -6.34 3.28 6.86
N LYS A 37 -7.35 2.44 6.72
CA LYS A 37 -7.18 1.00 6.91
C LYS A 37 -6.35 0.37 5.80
N ILE A 38 -6.58 0.80 4.56
CA ILE A 38 -5.82 0.31 3.42
C ILE A 38 -4.34 0.66 3.57
N VAL A 39 -4.04 1.91 3.91
CA VAL A 39 -2.67 2.36 4.13
C VAL A 39 -2.01 1.53 5.23
N LYS A 40 -2.71 1.31 6.32
CA LYS A 40 -2.19 0.54 7.43
C LYS A 40 -1.85 -0.89 7.02
N GLN A 41 -2.73 -1.54 6.28
CA GLN A 41 -2.49 -2.89 5.78
C GLN A 41 -1.31 -2.95 4.83
N LEU A 42 -1.19 -1.97 3.95
CA LEU A 42 -0.08 -1.90 3.01
C LEU A 42 1.24 -1.64 3.73
N GLN A 43 1.22 -0.83 4.78
CA GLN A 43 2.42 -0.57 5.57
C GLN A 43 2.96 -1.81 6.26
N ASP A 44 2.11 -2.78 6.55
CA ASP A 44 2.55 -4.05 7.12
C ASP A 44 3.35 -4.88 6.12
N LYS A 45 3.08 -4.73 4.84
CA LYS A 45 3.73 -5.50 3.77
C LYS A 45 4.77 -4.70 3.00
N TYR A 46 4.54 -3.40 2.84
CA TYR A 46 5.37 -2.53 2.02
C TYR A 46 5.74 -1.28 2.79
N GLU A 47 6.86 -0.70 2.40
CA GLU A 47 7.24 0.61 2.89
C GLU A 47 6.62 1.67 1.98
N LEU A 48 5.72 2.46 2.54
CA LEU A 48 5.01 3.48 1.78
C LEU A 48 5.72 4.82 1.88
N SER A 49 5.97 5.44 0.74
CA SER A 49 6.50 6.80 0.69
C SER A 49 5.35 7.81 0.68
N SER A 50 5.69 9.08 0.87
CA SER A 50 4.70 10.16 0.82
C SER A 50 4.01 10.20 -0.54
N ASN A 51 4.76 10.00 -1.62
CA ASN A 51 4.20 9.98 -2.97
C ASN A 51 3.19 8.85 -3.14
N VAL A 52 3.53 7.68 -2.61
CA VAL A 52 2.64 6.52 -2.69
C VAL A 52 1.34 6.80 -1.94
N LYS A 53 1.43 7.40 -0.76
CA LYS A 53 0.24 7.74 0.01
C LYS A 53 -0.65 8.74 -0.73
N LYS A 54 -0.06 9.73 -1.37
CA LYS A 54 -0.81 10.70 -2.17
C LYS A 54 -1.51 10.03 -3.34
N GLU A 55 -0.81 9.15 -4.04
CA GLU A 55 -1.39 8.43 -5.17
C GLU A 55 -2.52 7.50 -4.73
N LEU A 56 -2.36 6.84 -3.59
CA LEU A 56 -3.42 6.01 -3.03
C LEU A 56 -4.66 6.84 -2.72
N SER A 57 -4.47 8.01 -2.13
CA SER A 57 -5.58 8.90 -1.83
C SER A 57 -6.33 9.30 -3.09
N LYS A 58 -5.61 9.59 -4.17
CA LYS A 58 -6.23 9.93 -5.45
C LYS A 58 -6.97 8.76 -6.06
N SER A 59 -6.43 7.55 -5.89
CA SER A 59 -7.01 6.35 -6.50
C SER A 59 -8.30 5.92 -5.79
N ILE A 60 -8.43 6.23 -4.50
CA ILE A 60 -9.57 5.79 -3.69
C ILE A 60 -10.71 6.80 -3.71
N VAL A 61 -10.41 8.02 -3.93
CA VAL A 61 -11.43 9.08 -3.98
C VAL A 61 -12.32 8.97 -5.21
#